data_4736ec3298ca7abf19f6fbaf8d3c0f20
#
_entry.id   4736ec3298ca7abf19f6fbaf8d3c0f20
#
_cell.length_a   1.000
_cell.length_b   1.000
_cell.length_c   1.000
_cell.angle_alpha   90.00
_cell.angle_beta   90.00
_cell.angle_gamma   90.00
#
_symmetry.space_group_name_H-M   'P 1'
#
loop_
_entity.id
_entity.type
_entity.pdbx_description
1 polymer ?
#
loop_
_entity_poly.entity_id
_entity_poly.type
_entity_poly.pdbx_seq_one_letter_code
_entity_poly.pdbx_strand_id
1 'polypeptide(L)'
;MGKFFTVSVKPVLPVATQIQSDKSDLVFGGGDVMFDWTAFEIPKGAAKLVDIVMIMRGAQTVKAIDLFFAKTDPDGSTAPGSLGTGNATADGTGYYRNIVGAAHFHTGAFKEDLDNMVVGSLGHGGGNDYIPSTVLQGVPESGSNVGFDKLYIAATVAAASGYNFSTGILADGAVSAGAASNFDVKTVSALNFFDVGDTVHVHDSDTAIGTVKSLTATNIVLDAVTGVAIADEDEIINASPVELILCFDK
;
A
#
# COMPACT_ATOMS: atom_id res chain seq x y z
N MET A 1 -14.79 16.41 -24.94
CA MET A 1 -13.73 16.89 -24.03
C MET A 1 -13.47 15.78 -23.05
N GLY A 2 -12.29 15.14 -23.10
CA GLY A 2 -11.90 14.09 -22.14
C GLY A 2 -11.92 14.66 -20.71
N LYS A 3 -12.33 13.86 -19.74
CA LYS A 3 -12.29 14.23 -18.33
C LYS A 3 -11.15 13.47 -17.67
N PHE A 4 -10.13 14.19 -17.27
CA PHE A 4 -9.06 13.62 -16.45
C PHE A 4 -9.49 13.59 -14.98
N PHE A 5 -9.19 12.50 -14.30
CA PHE A 5 -9.39 12.37 -12.87
C PHE A 5 -8.31 11.44 -12.27
N THR A 6 -8.11 11.55 -10.99
CA THR A 6 -7.18 10.71 -10.24
C THR A 6 -7.92 9.95 -9.14
N VAL A 7 -7.39 8.76 -8.81
CA VAL A 7 -7.84 7.95 -7.68
C VAL A 7 -6.61 7.61 -6.84
N SER A 8 -6.62 7.96 -5.56
CA SER A 8 -5.59 7.55 -4.61
C SER A 8 -6.00 6.23 -3.96
N VAL A 9 -5.05 5.29 -3.89
CA VAL A 9 -5.20 3.99 -3.25
C VAL A 9 -4.05 3.81 -2.26
N LYS A 10 -4.36 3.59 -1.00
CA LYS A 10 -3.38 3.28 0.06
C LYS A 10 -3.59 1.83 0.51
N PRO A 11 -2.85 0.87 -0.06
CA PRO A 11 -2.94 -0.52 0.35
C PRO A 11 -2.32 -0.70 1.75
N VAL A 12 -2.88 -1.64 2.50
CA VAL A 12 -2.26 -2.12 3.73
C VAL A 12 -1.31 -3.26 3.36
N LEU A 13 -0.06 -3.12 3.73
CA LEU A 13 0.91 -4.20 3.56
C LEU A 13 0.64 -5.29 4.60
N PRO A 14 0.89 -6.56 4.27
CA PRO A 14 0.69 -7.67 5.19
C PRO A 14 1.81 -7.70 6.26
N VAL A 15 1.86 -6.68 7.08
CA VAL A 15 2.87 -6.53 8.14
C VAL A 15 2.77 -7.67 9.15
N ALA A 16 1.55 -8.12 9.40
CA ALA A 16 1.21 -9.10 10.42
C ALA A 16 1.81 -10.50 10.23
N THR A 17 2.07 -10.93 9.02
CA THR A 17 2.60 -12.27 8.76
C THR A 17 4.13 -12.30 8.69
N GLN A 18 4.79 -11.16 8.78
CA GLN A 18 6.22 -11.00 8.57
C GLN A 18 7.01 -10.63 9.80
N ILE A 19 6.33 -10.23 10.86
CA ILE A 19 6.96 -9.81 12.09
C ILE A 19 7.24 -11.04 12.95
N GLN A 20 8.14 -11.89 12.52
CA GLN A 20 8.70 -12.93 13.37
C GLN A 20 10.12 -12.54 13.80
N SER A 21 10.26 -12.20 15.07
CA SER A 21 11.48 -12.22 15.90
C SER A 21 12.78 -11.56 15.42
N ASP A 22 12.87 -11.08 14.17
CA ASP A 22 14.08 -10.43 13.67
C ASP A 22 13.74 -9.26 12.74
N LYS A 23 14.31 -8.09 12.98
CA LYS A 23 14.08 -6.84 12.22
C LYS A 23 14.41 -6.95 10.71
N SER A 24 14.95 -8.08 10.28
CA SER A 24 15.22 -8.38 8.86
C SER A 24 14.02 -8.89 8.09
N ASP A 25 12.89 -9.19 8.74
CA ASP A 25 11.78 -9.95 8.15
C ASP A 25 10.78 -9.09 7.35
N LEU A 26 10.93 -7.78 7.36
CA LEU A 26 10.15 -6.85 6.51
C LEU A 26 10.66 -6.78 5.06
N VAL A 27 11.44 -7.77 4.63
CA VAL A 27 12.04 -7.81 3.29
C VAL A 27 11.23 -8.68 2.36
N PHE A 28 10.57 -8.07 1.38
CA PHE A 28 9.87 -8.79 0.32
C PHE A 28 10.86 -9.32 -0.73
N GLY A 29 10.82 -10.60 -1.01
CA GLY A 29 11.61 -11.24 -2.07
C GLY A 29 10.99 -11.09 -3.45
N GLY A 30 11.71 -11.53 -4.47
CA GLY A 30 11.19 -11.55 -5.85
C GLY A 30 10.03 -12.52 -6.02
N GLY A 31 8.92 -12.05 -6.56
CA GLY A 31 7.68 -12.81 -6.71
C GLY A 31 6.75 -12.74 -5.51
N ASP A 32 7.19 -12.13 -4.40
CA ASP A 32 6.37 -12.04 -3.20
C ASP A 32 5.24 -11.04 -3.34
N VAL A 33 4.10 -11.34 -2.72
CA VAL A 33 2.96 -10.44 -2.62
C VAL A 33 3.33 -9.26 -1.73
N MET A 34 3.40 -8.06 -2.30
CA MET A 34 3.62 -6.83 -1.55
C MET A 34 2.35 -6.39 -0.83
N PHE A 35 1.22 -6.40 -1.53
CA PHE A 35 -0.12 -6.22 -0.97
C PHE A 35 -1.15 -6.96 -1.80
N ASP A 36 -2.17 -7.46 -1.13
CA ASP A 36 -3.28 -8.19 -1.76
C ASP A 36 -4.33 -7.22 -2.31
N TRP A 37 -5.36 -7.73 -2.94
CA TRP A 37 -6.39 -6.98 -3.64
C TRP A 37 -7.01 -5.88 -2.77
N THR A 38 -6.65 -4.65 -3.09
CA THR A 38 -7.17 -3.43 -2.48
C THR A 38 -8.19 -2.80 -3.39
N ALA A 39 -9.40 -2.58 -2.88
CA ALA A 39 -10.50 -2.01 -3.65
C ALA A 39 -10.30 -0.52 -3.93
N PHE A 40 -10.70 -0.09 -5.12
CA PHE A 40 -10.83 1.32 -5.47
C PHE A 40 -12.02 1.53 -6.42
N GLU A 41 -12.46 2.76 -6.54
CA GLU A 41 -13.64 3.12 -7.34
C GLU A 41 -13.27 4.13 -8.41
N ILE A 42 -13.84 3.93 -9.61
CA ILE A 42 -13.78 4.90 -10.71
C ILE A 42 -15.20 5.36 -11.03
N PRO A 43 -15.41 6.57 -11.60
CA PRO A 43 -16.71 6.96 -12.11
C PRO A 43 -17.25 5.94 -13.09
N LYS A 44 -18.53 5.59 -12.99
CA LYS A 44 -19.21 4.54 -13.78
C LYS A 44 -18.84 4.54 -15.24
N GLY A 45 -18.51 3.38 -15.77
CA GLY A 45 -18.10 3.12 -17.13
C GLY A 45 -16.60 2.97 -17.30
N ALA A 46 -16.16 2.63 -18.50
CA ALA A 46 -14.74 2.43 -18.80
C ALA A 46 -13.94 3.74 -18.70
N ALA A 47 -12.73 3.65 -18.18
CA ALA A 47 -11.75 4.74 -18.18
C ALA A 47 -10.38 4.21 -18.60
N LYS A 48 -9.61 5.05 -19.29
CA LYS A 48 -8.27 4.72 -19.75
C LYS A 48 -7.27 5.13 -18.67
N LEU A 49 -6.53 4.16 -18.13
CA LEU A 49 -5.39 4.43 -17.25
C LEU A 49 -4.25 5.02 -18.09
N VAL A 50 -3.80 6.23 -17.74
CA VAL A 50 -2.80 6.96 -18.51
C VAL A 50 -1.49 7.18 -17.75
N ASP A 51 -1.54 7.13 -16.44
CA ASP A 51 -0.36 7.20 -15.58
C ASP A 51 -0.62 6.53 -14.24
N ILE A 52 0.46 6.10 -13.60
CA ILE A 52 0.47 5.64 -12.21
C ILE A 52 1.66 6.31 -11.53
N VAL A 53 1.38 7.05 -10.48
CA VAL A 53 2.42 7.54 -9.55
C VAL A 53 2.38 6.66 -8.32
N MET A 54 3.53 6.14 -7.91
CA MET A 54 3.70 5.36 -6.69
C MET A 54 4.60 6.14 -5.73
N ILE A 55 4.11 6.35 -4.52
CA ILE A 55 4.86 6.96 -3.42
C ILE A 55 5.09 5.88 -2.37
N MET A 56 6.35 5.69 -1.97
CA MET A 56 6.72 4.72 -0.94
C MET A 56 7.49 5.44 0.16
N ARG A 57 7.01 5.35 1.40
CA ARG A 57 7.65 5.94 2.57
C ARG A 57 8.46 4.89 3.30
N GLY A 58 9.67 5.24 3.72
CA GLY A 58 10.56 4.33 4.42
C GLY A 58 11.23 3.27 3.55
N ALA A 59 10.92 3.18 2.27
CA ALA A 59 11.61 2.28 1.36
C ALA A 59 13.05 2.76 1.13
N GLN A 60 14.01 1.94 1.52
CA GLN A 60 15.44 2.31 1.43
C GLN A 60 16.10 1.79 0.15
N THR A 61 15.46 0.87 -0.55
CA THR A 61 16.01 0.28 -1.77
C THR A 61 14.89 0.07 -2.77
N VAL A 62 15.04 0.58 -3.96
CA VAL A 62 14.03 0.46 -5.00
C VAL A 62 14.24 -0.80 -5.82
N LYS A 63 13.15 -1.52 -6.05
CA LYS A 63 13.09 -2.73 -6.89
C LYS A 63 11.94 -2.61 -7.87
N ALA A 64 11.96 -3.43 -8.90
CA ALA A 64 10.84 -3.53 -9.82
C ALA A 64 9.59 -4.08 -9.12
N ILE A 65 8.43 -3.54 -9.48
CA ILE A 65 7.12 -3.93 -8.93
C ILE A 65 6.16 -4.22 -10.07
N ASP A 66 5.43 -5.33 -9.96
CA ASP A 66 4.33 -5.65 -10.84
C ASP A 66 3.00 -5.31 -10.15
N LEU A 67 2.18 -4.50 -10.81
CA LEU A 67 0.82 -4.19 -10.41
C LEU A 67 -0.16 -4.98 -11.26
N PHE A 68 -1.19 -5.49 -10.62
CA PHE A 68 -2.30 -6.19 -11.27
C PHE A 68 -3.61 -5.49 -10.99
N PHE A 69 -4.45 -5.36 -12.02
CA PHE A 69 -5.80 -4.82 -11.91
C PHE A 69 -6.82 -5.94 -12.13
N ALA A 70 -7.80 -6.04 -11.25
CA ALA A 70 -8.85 -7.03 -11.36
C ALA A 70 -10.23 -6.41 -11.12
N LYS A 71 -11.26 -7.10 -11.59
CA LYS A 71 -12.66 -6.83 -11.29
C LYS A 71 -13.23 -7.96 -10.46
N THR A 72 -14.38 -7.72 -9.79
CA THR A 72 -15.14 -8.78 -9.13
C THR A 72 -15.71 -9.75 -10.16
N ASP A 73 -16.29 -10.86 -9.69
CA ASP A 73 -17.14 -11.71 -10.50
C ASP A 73 -18.29 -10.89 -11.14
N PRO A 74 -18.86 -11.37 -12.26
CA PRO A 74 -19.88 -10.64 -13.00
C PRO A 74 -21.11 -10.23 -12.20
N ASP A 75 -21.40 -10.93 -11.09
CA ASP A 75 -22.50 -10.59 -10.17
C ASP A 75 -22.15 -9.47 -9.17
N GLY A 76 -20.90 -9.00 -9.17
CA GLY A 76 -20.44 -7.94 -8.29
C GLY A 76 -20.37 -8.30 -6.80
N SER A 77 -20.59 -9.56 -6.47
CA SER A 77 -20.80 -9.99 -5.07
C SER A 77 -19.52 -10.33 -4.33
N THR A 78 -18.45 -10.69 -5.04
CA THR A 78 -17.21 -11.17 -4.44
C THR A 78 -15.99 -10.41 -4.96
N ALA A 79 -15.06 -10.09 -4.06
CA ALA A 79 -13.73 -9.66 -4.43
C ALA A 79 -13.02 -10.76 -5.23
N PRO A 80 -12.03 -10.42 -6.08
CA PRO A 80 -11.13 -11.43 -6.63
C PRO A 80 -10.50 -12.19 -5.44
N GLY A 81 -10.25 -13.48 -5.57
CA GLY A 81 -9.60 -14.27 -4.52
C GLY A 81 -8.32 -13.61 -4.00
N SER A 82 -7.63 -14.23 -3.05
CA SER A 82 -6.33 -13.69 -2.59
C SER A 82 -5.25 -13.90 -3.64
N LEU A 83 -4.36 -12.91 -3.82
CA LEU A 83 -3.15 -13.04 -4.65
C LEU A 83 -2.15 -14.01 -4.00
N GLY A 84 -2.28 -14.23 -2.72
CA GLY A 84 -1.43 -15.08 -1.90
C GLY A 84 -1.22 -14.49 -0.51
N THR A 85 -0.50 -15.22 0.32
CA THR A 85 -0.04 -14.70 1.60
C THR A 85 1.00 -13.63 1.36
N GLY A 86 0.91 -12.50 2.06
CA GLY A 86 1.90 -11.45 1.98
C GLY A 86 3.31 -11.97 2.29
N ASN A 87 4.32 -11.40 1.63
CA ASN A 87 5.71 -11.85 1.67
C ASN A 87 5.91 -13.33 1.33
N ALA A 88 5.03 -13.89 0.55
CA ALA A 88 5.17 -15.21 -0.02
C ALA A 88 4.90 -15.12 -1.53
N THR A 89 5.44 -16.07 -2.27
CA THR A 89 5.24 -16.11 -3.72
C THR A 89 3.76 -16.12 -4.08
N ALA A 90 3.38 -15.24 -4.98
CA ALA A 90 2.00 -15.10 -5.43
C ALA A 90 1.45 -16.41 -6.02
N ASP A 91 0.21 -16.74 -5.65
CA ASP A 91 -0.53 -17.87 -6.22
C ASP A 91 -1.54 -17.36 -7.25
N GLY A 92 -1.32 -17.67 -8.51
CA GLY A 92 -2.14 -17.21 -9.63
C GLY A 92 -3.41 -18.00 -9.91
N THR A 93 -3.72 -19.04 -9.15
CA THR A 93 -4.70 -20.06 -9.60
C THR A 93 -6.17 -19.66 -9.47
N GLY A 94 -6.52 -18.74 -8.57
CA GLY A 94 -7.93 -18.44 -8.26
C GLY A 94 -8.54 -17.23 -8.99
N TYR A 95 -7.74 -16.31 -9.53
CA TYR A 95 -8.20 -14.98 -9.95
C TYR A 95 -7.85 -14.58 -11.39
N TYR A 96 -7.17 -15.43 -12.16
CA TYR A 96 -6.70 -15.09 -13.50
C TYR A 96 -7.81 -14.63 -14.46
N ARG A 97 -9.04 -15.07 -14.27
CA ARG A 97 -10.20 -14.68 -15.07
C ARG A 97 -10.69 -13.25 -14.80
N ASN A 98 -10.31 -12.69 -13.67
CA ASN A 98 -10.73 -11.38 -13.22
C ASN A 98 -9.70 -10.29 -13.49
N ILE A 99 -8.47 -10.67 -13.91
CA ILE A 99 -7.44 -9.70 -14.27
C ILE A 99 -7.85 -8.96 -15.54
N VAL A 100 -7.87 -7.65 -15.45
CA VAL A 100 -8.24 -6.73 -16.54
C VAL A 100 -7.08 -5.87 -17.02
N GLY A 101 -5.95 -5.90 -16.32
CA GLY A 101 -4.74 -5.16 -16.68
C GLY A 101 -3.58 -5.45 -15.75
N ALA A 102 -2.39 -5.07 -16.21
CA ALA A 102 -1.17 -5.10 -15.41
C ALA A 102 -0.28 -3.90 -15.77
N ALA A 103 0.58 -3.50 -14.86
CA ALA A 103 1.59 -2.47 -15.07
C ALA A 103 2.90 -2.90 -14.40
N HIS A 104 4.02 -2.51 -14.97
CA HIS A 104 5.34 -2.85 -14.45
C HIS A 104 6.13 -1.59 -14.15
N PHE A 105 6.54 -1.43 -12.90
CA PHE A 105 7.51 -0.43 -12.48
C PHE A 105 8.91 -1.03 -12.56
N HIS A 106 9.69 -0.56 -13.50
CA HIS A 106 11.12 -0.88 -13.54
C HIS A 106 11.87 -0.05 -12.48
N THR A 107 13.00 -0.53 -11.98
CA THR A 107 13.81 0.19 -10.97
C THR A 107 14.14 1.62 -11.40
N GLY A 108 14.34 1.88 -12.69
CA GLY A 108 14.61 3.22 -13.23
C GLY A 108 13.41 4.18 -13.25
N ALA A 109 12.19 3.69 -13.02
CA ALA A 109 10.99 4.53 -12.92
C ALA A 109 10.93 5.34 -11.61
N PHE A 110 11.77 5.00 -10.65
CA PHE A 110 11.76 5.59 -9.32
C PHE A 110 12.84 6.66 -9.16
N LYS A 111 12.53 7.66 -8.31
CA LYS A 111 13.46 8.69 -7.82
C LYS A 111 13.65 8.50 -6.33
N GLU A 112 14.89 8.28 -5.90
CA GLU A 112 15.28 7.93 -4.54
C GLU A 112 15.83 9.14 -3.74
N ASP A 113 15.90 10.32 -4.37
CA ASP A 113 16.60 11.50 -3.82
C ASP A 113 15.77 12.27 -2.78
N LEU A 114 14.63 11.73 -2.37
CA LEU A 114 13.72 12.37 -1.44
C LEU A 114 13.80 11.70 -0.06
N ASP A 115 14.83 11.99 0.69
CA ASP A 115 15.09 11.46 2.04
C ASP A 115 13.89 10.74 2.70
N ASN A 116 13.97 9.42 2.91
CA ASN A 116 12.93 8.54 3.44
C ASN A 116 11.64 8.39 2.58
N MET A 117 11.64 8.88 1.35
CA MET A 117 10.52 8.73 0.41
C MET A 117 11.03 8.44 -1.00
N VAL A 118 10.38 7.51 -1.67
CA VAL A 118 10.64 7.17 -3.07
C VAL A 118 9.40 7.45 -3.90
N VAL A 119 9.57 8.08 -5.04
CA VAL A 119 8.49 8.35 -5.98
C VAL A 119 8.78 7.69 -7.32
N GLY A 120 7.87 6.86 -7.79
CA GLY A 120 7.87 6.27 -9.13
C GLY A 120 6.74 6.83 -9.99
N SER A 121 6.98 6.98 -11.31
CA SER A 121 5.94 7.35 -12.27
C SER A 121 6.12 6.59 -13.56
N LEU A 122 5.03 6.10 -14.12
CA LEU A 122 5.00 5.41 -15.41
C LEU A 122 4.59 6.31 -16.58
N GLY A 123 4.07 7.51 -16.32
CA GLY A 123 3.43 8.39 -17.32
C GLY A 123 4.34 9.04 -18.35
N HIS A 124 5.62 9.07 -18.10
CA HIS A 124 6.61 9.73 -18.99
C HIS A 124 7.77 8.77 -19.29
N GLY A 125 7.44 7.70 -20.02
CA GLY A 125 8.36 6.63 -20.35
C GLY A 125 9.69 7.10 -20.90
N GLY A 126 10.72 6.86 -20.12
CA GLY A 126 12.10 6.79 -20.57
C GLY A 126 12.52 5.33 -20.54
N GLY A 127 12.64 4.70 -21.68
CA GLY A 127 13.18 3.36 -21.76
C GLY A 127 12.14 2.23 -21.68
N ASN A 128 12.27 1.30 -20.74
CA ASN A 128 11.45 0.09 -20.63
C ASN A 128 10.19 0.25 -19.76
N ASP A 129 9.86 1.46 -19.34
CA ASP A 129 8.68 1.73 -18.51
C ASP A 129 7.44 1.63 -19.39
N TYR A 130 6.67 0.59 -19.18
CA TYR A 130 5.47 0.33 -19.95
C TYR A 130 4.26 0.91 -19.21
N ILE A 131 3.71 2.01 -19.76
CA ILE A 131 2.36 2.41 -19.40
C ILE A 131 1.43 1.54 -20.23
N PRO A 132 0.68 0.68 -19.61
CA PRO A 132 -0.43 0.11 -20.34
C PRO A 132 -1.43 1.25 -20.55
N SER A 133 -1.60 1.64 -21.80
CA SER A 133 -2.78 2.38 -22.26
C SER A 133 -3.99 1.46 -22.08
N THR A 134 -4.24 1.07 -20.81
CA THR A 134 -5.19 0.02 -20.48
C THR A 134 -6.53 0.65 -20.19
N VAL A 135 -7.55 0.21 -20.90
CA VAL A 135 -8.92 0.57 -20.58
C VAL A 135 -9.40 -0.35 -19.46
N LEU A 136 -9.69 0.24 -18.32
CA LEU A 136 -10.24 -0.45 -17.16
C LEU A 136 -11.74 -0.22 -17.09
N GLN A 137 -12.48 -1.29 -16.83
CA GLN A 137 -13.90 -1.26 -16.53
C GLN A 137 -14.15 -2.20 -15.36
N GLY A 138 -14.69 -1.64 -14.28
CA GLY A 138 -15.03 -2.39 -13.09
C GLY A 138 -16.44 -2.98 -13.14
N VAL A 139 -16.89 -3.43 -11.99
CA VAL A 139 -18.26 -3.87 -11.76
C VAL A 139 -19.06 -2.71 -11.18
N PRO A 140 -20.24 -2.38 -11.75
CA PRO A 140 -21.07 -1.30 -11.25
C PRO A 140 -21.44 -1.47 -9.78
N GLU A 141 -21.21 -0.43 -8.99
CA GLU A 141 -21.63 -0.38 -7.60
C GLU A 141 -23.13 -0.16 -7.47
N SER A 142 -23.68 -0.57 -6.34
CA SER A 142 -25.10 -0.42 -5.98
C SER A 142 -25.27 0.41 -4.70
N GLY A 143 -26.51 0.74 -4.35
CA GLY A 143 -26.80 1.52 -3.15
C GLY A 143 -26.35 2.97 -3.28
N SER A 144 -25.57 3.48 -2.32
CA SER A 144 -25.11 4.87 -2.31
C SER A 144 -24.04 5.17 -3.38
N ASN A 145 -23.36 4.15 -3.89
CA ASN A 145 -22.25 4.26 -4.85
C ASN A 145 -22.66 3.94 -6.29
N VAL A 146 -23.94 3.99 -6.62
CA VAL A 146 -24.46 3.63 -7.96
C VAL A 146 -23.83 4.37 -9.13
N GLY A 147 -23.13 5.48 -8.91
CA GLY A 147 -22.41 6.27 -9.90
C GLY A 147 -20.99 5.80 -10.18
N PHE A 148 -20.53 4.73 -9.53
CA PHE A 148 -19.15 4.24 -9.58
C PHE A 148 -19.09 2.78 -10.04
N ASP A 149 -17.93 2.42 -10.56
CA ASP A 149 -17.53 1.04 -10.84
C ASP A 149 -16.38 0.67 -9.92
N LYS A 150 -16.45 -0.50 -9.26
CA LYS A 150 -15.41 -1.03 -8.38
C LYS A 150 -14.39 -1.83 -9.15
N LEU A 151 -13.13 -1.64 -8.80
CA LEU A 151 -11.95 -2.36 -9.27
C LEU A 151 -11.06 -2.72 -8.08
N TYR A 152 -10.11 -3.59 -8.31
CA TYR A 152 -9.10 -4.01 -7.33
C TYR A 152 -7.70 -3.89 -7.92
N ILE A 153 -6.75 -3.56 -7.06
CA ILE A 153 -5.32 -3.52 -7.39
C ILE A 153 -4.55 -4.35 -6.38
N ALA A 154 -3.56 -5.09 -6.86
CA ALA A 154 -2.61 -5.84 -6.04
C ALA A 154 -1.20 -5.70 -6.60
N ALA A 155 -0.19 -6.01 -5.81
CA ALA A 155 1.20 -5.91 -6.24
C ALA A 155 2.05 -7.09 -5.81
N THR A 156 3.04 -7.41 -6.66
CA THR A 156 4.16 -8.29 -6.32
C THR A 156 5.49 -7.57 -6.54
N VAL A 157 6.51 -7.98 -5.80
CA VAL A 157 7.88 -7.53 -6.03
C VAL A 157 8.47 -8.33 -7.18
N ALA A 158 8.91 -7.67 -8.25
CA ALA A 158 9.38 -8.33 -9.47
C ALA A 158 10.87 -8.72 -9.46
N ALA A 159 11.64 -8.28 -8.46
CA ALA A 159 13.10 -8.48 -8.41
C ALA A 159 13.54 -9.37 -7.24
N ALA A 160 14.69 -10.03 -7.41
CA ALA A 160 15.23 -11.06 -6.50
C ALA A 160 15.77 -10.56 -5.15
N SER A 161 15.63 -9.29 -4.78
CA SER A 161 16.04 -8.77 -3.48
C SER A 161 15.15 -7.60 -3.06
N GLY A 162 14.70 -7.62 -1.84
CA GLY A 162 13.46 -7.10 -1.39
C GLY A 162 13.37 -5.63 -0.99
N TYR A 163 12.15 -5.17 -0.84
CA TYR A 163 11.81 -3.94 -0.14
C TYR A 163 11.88 -4.17 1.36
N ASN A 164 12.39 -3.17 2.07
CA ASN A 164 12.32 -3.08 3.52
C ASN A 164 11.63 -1.75 3.88
N PHE A 165 10.56 -1.83 4.67
CA PHE A 165 9.78 -0.68 5.12
C PHE A 165 9.97 -0.38 6.62
N SER A 166 11.06 -0.89 7.23
CA SER A 166 11.43 -0.52 8.60
C SER A 166 11.58 0.99 8.72
N THR A 167 10.91 1.58 9.70
CA THR A 167 10.94 3.03 9.90
C THR A 167 12.13 3.49 10.75
N GLY A 168 12.64 2.61 11.62
CA GLY A 168 13.59 2.97 12.67
C GLY A 168 13.01 3.91 13.74
N ILE A 169 11.70 4.17 13.71
CA ILE A 169 10.99 4.93 14.75
C ILE A 169 10.78 4.02 15.95
N LEU A 170 11.19 4.46 17.13
CA LEU A 170 11.01 3.73 18.37
C LEU A 170 9.99 4.44 19.27
N ALA A 171 9.18 3.68 19.98
CA ALA A 171 8.33 4.23 21.04
C ALA A 171 9.19 4.85 22.16
N ASP A 172 8.77 6.00 22.69
CA ASP A 172 9.39 6.67 23.83
C ASP A 172 8.49 6.53 25.05
N GLY A 173 8.66 5.42 25.73
CA GLY A 173 7.87 5.00 26.88
C GLY A 173 6.77 4.00 26.54
N ALA A 174 6.43 3.18 27.54
CA ALA A 174 5.44 2.12 27.41
C ALA A 174 4.00 2.66 27.52
N VAL A 175 3.09 2.10 26.70
CA VAL A 175 1.64 2.38 26.74
C VAL A 175 0.89 1.07 26.89
N SER A 176 0.08 0.94 27.96
CA SER A 176 -0.75 -0.25 28.15
C SER A 176 -1.92 -0.27 27.15
N ALA A 177 -2.33 -1.47 26.73
CA ALA A 177 -3.51 -1.64 25.89
C ALA A 177 -4.73 -0.97 26.49
N GLY A 178 -5.47 -0.20 25.71
CA GLY A 178 -6.65 0.55 26.15
C GLY A 178 -6.39 1.79 27.01
N ALA A 179 -5.13 2.13 27.30
CA ALA A 179 -4.82 3.22 28.23
C ALA A 179 -4.78 4.61 27.57
N ALA A 180 -4.30 4.72 26.34
CA ALA A 180 -4.18 6.00 25.67
C ALA A 180 -4.42 5.87 24.16
N SER A 181 -4.77 6.98 23.52
CA SER A 181 -4.87 7.12 22.07
C SER A 181 -3.69 7.89 21.46
N ASN A 182 -2.64 8.15 22.26
CA ASN A 182 -1.44 8.81 21.80
C ASN A 182 -0.22 8.20 22.48
N PHE A 183 0.92 8.30 21.82
CA PHE A 183 2.21 7.89 22.35
C PHE A 183 3.32 8.72 21.74
N ASP A 184 4.40 8.86 22.50
CA ASP A 184 5.60 9.55 22.04
C ASP A 184 6.53 8.60 21.29
N VAL A 185 7.28 9.15 20.34
CA VAL A 185 8.26 8.43 19.55
C VAL A 185 9.60 9.15 19.54
N LYS A 186 10.68 8.37 19.38
CA LYS A 186 12.07 8.84 19.37
C LYS A 186 12.84 8.32 18.17
N THR A 187 14.08 8.72 18.05
CA THR A 187 15.06 8.30 17.05
C THR A 187 14.86 8.98 15.70
N VAL A 188 13.69 8.87 15.07
CA VAL A 188 13.39 9.47 13.77
C VAL A 188 12.03 10.18 13.85
N SER A 189 11.87 11.24 13.06
CA SER A 189 10.63 12.00 13.03
C SER A 189 9.47 11.17 12.45
N ALA A 190 8.35 11.09 13.16
CA ALA A 190 7.14 10.43 12.67
C ALA A 190 6.63 11.03 11.36
N LEU A 191 6.85 12.33 11.13
CA LEU A 191 6.42 13.02 9.91
C LEU A 191 7.09 12.48 8.63
N ASN A 192 8.21 11.77 8.76
CA ASN A 192 8.90 11.20 7.61
C ASN A 192 8.22 9.91 7.10
N PHE A 193 7.46 9.23 7.96
CA PHE A 193 6.95 7.88 7.68
C PHE A 193 5.45 7.75 7.75
N PHE A 194 4.76 8.69 8.40
CA PHE A 194 3.32 8.61 8.63
C PHE A 194 2.58 9.83 8.10
N ASP A 195 1.35 9.60 7.67
CA ASP A 195 0.32 10.60 7.40
C ASP A 195 -0.94 10.33 8.20
N VAL A 196 -1.80 11.32 8.26
CA VAL A 196 -3.16 11.14 8.78
C VAL A 196 -3.91 10.10 7.94
N GLY A 197 -4.49 9.11 8.61
CA GLY A 197 -5.18 7.99 7.98
C GLY A 197 -4.34 6.73 7.78
N ASP A 198 -3.04 6.77 8.03
CA ASP A 198 -2.20 5.58 7.96
C ASP A 198 -2.48 4.61 9.13
N THR A 199 -2.41 3.32 8.85
CA THR A 199 -2.53 2.27 9.85
C THR A 199 -1.17 2.03 10.51
N VAL A 200 -1.17 2.02 11.85
CA VAL A 200 0.04 1.87 12.68
C VAL A 200 0.08 0.48 13.32
N HIS A 201 1.23 -0.14 13.26
CA HIS A 201 1.56 -1.38 13.96
C HIS A 201 2.77 -1.19 14.87
N VAL A 202 2.86 -2.03 15.89
CA VAL A 202 4.09 -2.28 16.62
C VAL A 202 4.80 -3.44 15.96
N HIS A 203 6.11 -3.37 15.80
CA HIS A 203 6.93 -4.53 15.43
C HIS A 203 6.61 -5.68 16.41
N ASP A 204 6.58 -6.90 15.96
CA ASP A 204 6.19 -8.08 16.74
C ASP A 204 4.68 -8.21 17.09
N SER A 205 3.81 -7.37 16.54
CA SER A 205 2.36 -7.49 16.75
C SER A 205 1.61 -7.64 15.44
N ASP A 206 0.82 -8.71 15.33
CA ASP A 206 -0.10 -8.95 14.20
C ASP A 206 -1.31 -8.01 14.21
N THR A 207 -1.48 -7.22 15.26
CA THR A 207 -2.65 -6.38 15.45
C THR A 207 -2.29 -4.92 15.27
N ALA A 208 -3.02 -4.20 14.42
CA ALA A 208 -2.91 -2.77 14.30
C ALA A 208 -3.21 -2.11 15.65
N ILE A 209 -2.41 -1.12 16.03
CA ILE A 209 -2.65 -0.33 17.24
C ILE A 209 -3.66 0.78 17.01
N GLY A 210 -3.89 1.19 15.77
CA GLY A 210 -4.90 2.18 15.37
C GLY A 210 -4.56 2.88 14.07
N THR A 211 -5.35 3.89 13.76
CA THR A 211 -5.18 4.76 12.59
C THR A 211 -4.73 6.14 13.04
N VAL A 212 -3.77 6.73 12.34
CA VAL A 212 -3.25 8.07 12.66
C VAL A 212 -4.34 9.12 12.48
N LYS A 213 -4.67 9.83 13.57
CA LYS A 213 -5.58 10.97 13.58
C LYS A 213 -4.85 12.30 13.42
N SER A 214 -3.71 12.43 14.07
CA SER A 214 -2.80 13.57 13.94
C SER A 214 -1.42 13.16 14.41
N LEU A 215 -0.38 13.89 13.98
CA LEU A 215 0.99 13.60 14.38
C LEU A 215 1.83 14.87 14.42
N THR A 216 2.91 14.81 15.19
CA THR A 216 4.03 15.75 15.21
C THR A 216 5.32 14.97 14.93
N ALA A 217 6.47 15.63 14.99
CA ALA A 217 7.75 14.94 14.81
C ALA A 217 8.00 13.83 15.87
N THR A 218 7.46 14.01 17.10
CA THR A 218 7.75 13.15 18.26
C THR A 218 6.50 12.53 18.91
N ASN A 219 5.32 12.70 18.32
CA ASN A 219 4.08 12.17 18.91
C ASN A 219 3.12 11.71 17.81
N ILE A 220 2.50 10.56 18.01
CA ILE A 220 1.45 9.99 17.16
C ILE A 220 0.16 9.91 17.97
N VAL A 221 -0.92 10.52 17.45
CA VAL A 221 -2.27 10.44 18.00
C VAL A 221 -3.11 9.55 17.11
N LEU A 222 -3.74 8.54 17.69
CA LEU A 222 -4.63 7.60 17.01
C LEU A 222 -6.09 8.04 17.10
N ASP A 223 -6.93 7.51 16.24
CA ASP A 223 -8.38 7.73 16.22
C ASP A 223 -9.10 7.06 17.41
N ALA A 224 -8.50 6.03 18.00
CA ALA A 224 -8.99 5.32 19.18
C ALA A 224 -7.82 4.99 20.13
N VAL A 225 -8.13 4.50 21.32
CA VAL A 225 -7.11 3.97 22.24
C VAL A 225 -6.43 2.75 21.62
N THR A 226 -5.15 2.56 21.95
CA THR A 226 -4.38 1.42 21.42
C THR A 226 -5.02 0.09 21.80
N GLY A 227 -5.27 -0.76 20.81
CA GLY A 227 -5.79 -2.12 21.05
C GLY A 227 -4.74 -3.09 21.62
N VAL A 228 -3.46 -2.73 21.48
CA VAL A 228 -2.29 -3.53 21.85
C VAL A 228 -1.40 -2.69 22.75
N ALA A 229 -0.69 -3.32 23.68
CA ALA A 229 0.34 -2.65 24.47
C ALA A 229 1.56 -2.31 23.59
N ILE A 230 2.16 -1.17 23.85
CA ILE A 230 3.41 -0.71 23.25
C ILE A 230 4.46 -0.72 24.37
N ALA A 231 5.57 -1.42 24.17
CA ALA A 231 6.68 -1.35 25.12
C ALA A 231 7.60 -0.15 24.76
N ASP A 232 8.38 0.28 25.73
CA ASP A 232 9.45 1.26 25.44
C ASP A 232 10.45 0.63 24.45
N GLU A 233 10.86 1.41 23.46
CA GLU A 233 11.75 0.99 22.36
C GLU A 233 11.15 0.01 21.34
N ASP A 234 9.86 -0.29 21.40
CA ASP A 234 9.19 -0.99 20.30
C ASP A 234 9.30 -0.18 18.99
N GLU A 235 9.64 -0.84 17.90
CA GLU A 235 9.62 -0.20 16.59
C GLU A 235 8.19 0.00 16.11
N ILE A 236 7.89 1.23 15.65
CA ILE A 236 6.58 1.63 15.16
C ILE A 236 6.58 1.58 13.63
N ILE A 237 5.68 0.80 13.07
CA ILE A 237 5.63 0.49 11.64
C ILE A 237 4.38 1.09 11.00
N ASN A 238 4.56 1.70 9.83
CA ASN A 238 3.46 2.10 8.96
C ASN A 238 3.02 0.89 8.12
N ALA A 239 1.80 0.42 8.33
CA ALA A 239 1.24 -0.68 7.53
C ALA A 239 0.75 -0.22 6.15
N SER A 240 0.66 1.08 5.89
CA SER A 240 0.24 1.67 4.62
C SER A 240 1.31 2.61 4.03
N PRO A 241 2.59 2.17 3.92
CA PRO A 241 3.69 3.04 3.49
C PRO A 241 3.65 3.34 1.99
N VAL A 242 2.76 2.67 1.25
CA VAL A 242 2.62 2.81 -0.21
C VAL A 242 1.34 3.57 -0.52
N GLU A 243 1.46 4.59 -1.37
CA GLU A 243 0.32 5.27 -1.98
C GLU A 243 0.43 5.20 -3.50
N LEU A 244 -0.66 4.81 -4.15
CA LEU A 244 -0.79 4.77 -5.60
C LEU A 244 -1.74 5.87 -6.05
N ILE A 245 -1.31 6.74 -6.93
CA ILE A 245 -2.14 7.73 -7.59
C ILE A 245 -2.37 7.27 -9.03
N LEU A 246 -3.57 6.77 -9.29
CA LEU A 246 -3.99 6.27 -10.59
C LEU A 246 -4.59 7.43 -11.39
N CYS A 247 -4.02 7.74 -12.55
CA CYS A 247 -4.46 8.84 -13.40
C CYS A 247 -5.25 8.28 -14.59
N PHE A 248 -6.45 8.79 -14.79
CA PHE A 248 -7.37 8.31 -15.81
C PHE A 248 -7.80 9.42 -16.78
N ASP A 249 -8.04 9.01 -18.04
CA ASP A 249 -8.77 9.74 -19.08
C ASP A 249 -10.11 9.03 -19.38
N LYS A 250 -11.21 9.81 -19.46
CA LYS A 250 -12.57 9.30 -19.66
C LYS A 250 -13.30 10.02 -20.79
#